data_afaad7e62f6b43b8111d8a4beb5ed847
#
_entry.id   afaad7e62f6b43b8111d8a4beb5ed847
#
_cell.length_a   1.000
_cell.length_b   1.000
_cell.length_c   1.000
_cell.angle_alpha   90.00
_cell.angle_beta   90.00
_cell.angle_gamma   90.00
#
_symmetry.space_group_name_H-M   'P 1'
#
loop_
_entity.id
_entity.type
_entity.pdbx_description
1 polymer ?
#
loop_
_entity_poly.entity_id
_entity_poly.type
_entity_poly.pdbx_seq_one_letter_code
_entity_poly.pdbx_strand_id
1 'polypeptide(L)'
;MFSISQDFAPPFKLISPYFIVGSLFYLLSVLFLFFFSIENVSMLDTKTLSFVHLFLLGFVMITIFGAMAQLVPVVLEVGHFGVELFYAIWPLLAIGTMLMVFGFYSYPMLLPFGGVVVLIAMMIFVMEIFLTIKKVKKLNLVMSSMLIANIFLFFGIIFGLVMALGYAGMIDININSLLRSHVFLVIIGYITVTIMGLSVVLLPMFGLSHGFSMKPLERALKIVSLAVLLVVLSSFIEFKFLEYAGYILASVGLFIYFYFIKIVYKTRARKEIDIYAKSLIFSYFSLIASLVLGLMYLVVGYEPLLLTSAWMMFFGFFSFIITGHVYKIIPFLVWFERFSPLVGKQKVPMLADMLPKKSSSAQFLFCAVGTVIIAVAILLQNDIFIKAGASFLLMGALAFVRNVFYMINYK
;
A
#
# COMPACT_ATOMS: atom_id res chain seq x y z
N MET A 1 -6.76 9.71 23.41
CA MET A 1 -5.49 9.16 22.92
C MET A 1 -5.71 7.66 22.82
N PHE A 2 -5.31 7.00 21.75
CA PHE A 2 -5.34 5.53 21.74
C PHE A 2 -4.20 5.06 22.66
N SER A 3 -4.51 4.22 23.65
CA SER A 3 -3.50 3.47 24.38
C SER A 3 -2.90 2.44 23.43
N ILE A 4 -1.61 2.19 23.53
CA ILE A 4 -0.88 1.21 22.72
C ILE A 4 -0.25 0.24 23.70
N SER A 5 -0.79 -0.99 23.78
CA SER A 5 -0.21 -2.04 24.60
C SER A 5 0.71 -2.91 23.76
N GLN A 6 1.93 -3.11 24.25
CA GLN A 6 2.91 -4.01 23.62
C GLN A 6 2.77 -5.47 24.11
N ASP A 7 1.91 -5.74 25.08
CA ASP A 7 1.72 -7.07 25.65
C ASP A 7 1.21 -8.10 24.63
N PHE A 8 0.57 -7.60 23.55
CA PHE A 8 0.02 -8.42 22.47
C PHE A 8 0.87 -8.41 21.20
N ALA A 9 2.04 -7.76 21.20
CA ALA A 9 2.89 -7.67 20.04
C ALA A 9 3.42 -9.07 19.65
N PRO A 10 3.30 -9.48 18.36
CA PRO A 10 3.86 -10.74 17.90
C PRO A 10 5.40 -10.68 17.85
N PRO A 11 6.09 -11.84 17.82
CA PRO A 11 7.54 -11.88 17.77
C PRO A 11 8.09 -11.21 16.50
N PHE A 12 9.18 -10.45 16.62
CA PHE A 12 9.78 -9.75 15.48
C PHE A 12 10.21 -10.70 14.35
N LYS A 13 10.67 -11.91 14.67
CA LYS A 13 11.02 -12.94 13.69
C LYS A 13 9.87 -13.37 12.79
N LEU A 14 8.61 -13.21 13.24
CA LEU A 14 7.41 -13.44 12.43
C LEU A 14 7.17 -12.30 11.44
N ILE A 15 7.46 -11.06 11.86
CA ILE A 15 7.13 -9.85 11.10
C ILE A 15 8.27 -9.45 10.14
N SER A 16 9.53 -9.62 10.55
CA SER A 16 10.68 -9.18 9.76
C SER A 16 10.75 -9.72 8.33
N PRO A 17 10.35 -10.97 8.01
CA PRO A 17 10.33 -11.48 6.65
C PRO A 17 9.45 -10.67 5.70
N TYR A 18 8.32 -10.12 6.17
CA TYR A 18 7.43 -9.29 5.36
C TYR A 18 8.14 -8.04 4.83
N PHE A 19 8.93 -7.37 5.66
CA PHE A 19 9.68 -6.18 5.25
C PHE A 19 10.85 -6.53 4.33
N ILE A 20 11.53 -7.65 4.57
CA ILE A 20 12.62 -8.14 3.69
C ILE A 20 12.04 -8.48 2.31
N VAL A 21 11.05 -9.37 2.26
CA VAL A 21 10.45 -9.84 1.02
C VAL A 21 9.77 -8.69 0.27
N GLY A 22 9.03 -7.82 0.96
CA GLY A 22 8.45 -6.61 0.36
C GLY A 22 9.50 -5.71 -0.27
N SER A 23 10.63 -5.46 0.40
CA SER A 23 11.72 -4.64 -0.17
C SER A 23 12.37 -5.28 -1.40
N LEU A 24 12.48 -6.61 -1.45
CA LEU A 24 12.98 -7.34 -2.62
C LEU A 24 12.00 -7.26 -3.79
N PHE A 25 10.69 -7.39 -3.53
CA PHE A 25 9.68 -7.19 -4.57
C PHE A 25 9.63 -5.75 -5.10
N TYR A 26 9.90 -4.75 -4.24
CA TYR A 26 10.07 -3.37 -4.70
C TYR A 26 11.24 -3.26 -5.69
N LEU A 27 12.40 -3.86 -5.36
CA LEU A 27 13.56 -3.90 -6.25
C LEU A 27 13.22 -4.62 -7.56
N LEU A 28 12.55 -5.79 -7.50
CA LEU A 28 12.12 -6.53 -8.69
C LEU A 28 11.16 -5.70 -9.56
N SER A 29 10.22 -4.96 -8.95
CA SER A 29 9.32 -4.07 -9.68
C SER A 29 10.07 -2.95 -10.40
N VAL A 30 11.11 -2.38 -9.79
CA VAL A 30 11.95 -1.38 -10.44
C VAL A 30 12.78 -1.99 -11.57
N LEU A 31 13.34 -3.19 -11.39
CA LEU A 31 14.05 -3.90 -12.46
C LEU A 31 13.14 -4.22 -13.64
N PHE A 32 11.86 -4.52 -13.38
CA PHE A 32 10.89 -4.80 -14.44
C PHE A 32 10.66 -3.59 -15.36
N LEU A 33 10.84 -2.35 -14.90
CA LEU A 33 10.70 -1.13 -15.71
C LEU A 33 11.65 -1.07 -16.90
N PHE A 34 12.79 -1.77 -16.84
CA PHE A 34 13.72 -1.82 -17.98
C PHE A 34 13.19 -2.64 -19.17
N PHE A 35 12.15 -3.44 -18.96
CA PHE A 35 11.49 -4.23 -20.00
C PHE A 35 10.29 -3.53 -20.66
N PHE A 36 9.92 -2.32 -20.18
CA PHE A 36 8.87 -1.51 -20.78
C PHE A 36 9.37 -0.68 -21.96
N SER A 37 8.50 -0.56 -22.99
CA SER A 37 8.52 0.51 -23.97
C SER A 37 7.19 1.25 -23.88
N ILE A 38 7.22 2.58 -23.94
CA ILE A 38 6.03 3.42 -23.77
C ILE A 38 4.98 3.19 -24.87
N GLU A 39 5.41 2.80 -26.07
CA GLU A 39 4.52 2.51 -27.20
C GLU A 39 3.54 1.36 -26.92
N ASN A 40 3.89 0.48 -25.97
CA ASN A 40 3.11 -0.70 -25.63
C ASN A 40 2.49 -0.63 -24.23
N VAL A 41 2.56 0.53 -23.56
CA VAL A 41 1.99 0.68 -22.22
C VAL A 41 0.52 1.09 -22.33
N SER A 42 -0.37 0.17 -21.96
CA SER A 42 -1.79 0.45 -21.76
C SER A 42 -2.26 -0.19 -20.45
N MET A 43 -3.42 0.23 -19.96
CA MET A 43 -3.97 -0.31 -18.70
C MET A 43 -4.36 -1.78 -18.81
N LEU A 44 -4.55 -2.32 -20.00
CA LEU A 44 -4.96 -3.70 -20.27
C LEU A 44 -3.84 -4.58 -20.83
N ASP A 45 -2.68 -4.01 -21.13
CA ASP A 45 -1.54 -4.79 -21.60
C ASP A 45 -1.06 -5.77 -20.54
N THR A 46 -0.80 -7.00 -20.95
CA THR A 46 -0.41 -8.09 -20.05
C THR A 46 0.90 -7.82 -19.31
N LYS A 47 1.86 -7.13 -19.93
CA LYS A 47 3.10 -6.71 -19.26
C LYS A 47 2.82 -5.66 -18.20
N THR A 48 1.91 -4.72 -18.47
CA THR A 48 1.46 -3.72 -17.48
C THR A 48 0.76 -4.42 -16.31
N LEU A 49 -0.12 -5.38 -16.58
CA LEU A 49 -0.77 -6.18 -15.52
C LEU A 49 0.25 -7.00 -14.71
N SER A 50 1.23 -7.60 -15.38
CA SER A 50 2.34 -8.30 -14.73
C SER A 50 3.10 -7.40 -13.75
N PHE A 51 3.49 -6.20 -14.20
CA PHE A 51 4.16 -5.20 -13.38
C PHE A 51 3.29 -4.71 -12.20
N VAL A 52 2.03 -4.41 -12.46
CA VAL A 52 1.09 -3.94 -11.43
C VAL A 52 0.94 -4.98 -10.32
N HIS A 53 0.80 -6.27 -10.66
CA HIS A 53 0.69 -7.33 -9.66
C HIS A 53 2.01 -7.56 -8.93
N LEU A 54 3.16 -7.50 -9.62
CA LEU A 54 4.47 -7.57 -8.98
C LEU A 54 4.63 -6.48 -7.92
N PHE A 55 4.25 -5.24 -8.24
CA PHE A 55 4.35 -4.11 -7.32
C PHE A 55 3.30 -4.17 -6.21
N LEU A 56 2.02 -4.33 -6.55
CA LEU A 56 0.94 -4.26 -5.57
C LEU A 56 0.91 -5.50 -4.65
N LEU A 57 0.97 -6.72 -5.19
CA LEU A 57 0.94 -7.93 -4.36
C LEU A 57 2.28 -8.13 -3.65
N GLY A 58 3.41 -8.00 -4.39
CA GLY A 58 4.73 -8.30 -3.88
C GLY A 58 5.26 -7.26 -2.90
N PHE A 59 5.16 -5.96 -3.23
CA PHE A 59 5.65 -4.92 -2.33
C PHE A 59 4.57 -4.37 -1.40
N VAL A 60 3.47 -3.85 -1.97
CA VAL A 60 2.49 -3.09 -1.17
C VAL A 60 1.76 -4.02 -0.21
N MET A 61 1.16 -5.12 -0.70
CA MET A 61 0.36 -6.01 0.14
C MET A 61 1.20 -6.78 1.16
N ILE A 62 2.35 -7.33 0.77
CA ILE A 62 3.24 -8.03 1.72
C ILE A 62 3.64 -7.07 2.84
N THR A 63 4.05 -5.84 2.52
CA THR A 63 4.47 -4.88 3.55
C THR A 63 3.30 -4.43 4.44
N ILE A 64 2.11 -4.19 3.87
CA ILE A 64 0.91 -3.87 4.64
C ILE A 64 0.55 -5.02 5.58
N PHE A 65 0.56 -6.26 5.13
CA PHE A 65 0.22 -7.41 5.97
C PHE A 65 1.21 -7.58 7.14
N GLY A 66 2.51 -7.37 6.91
CA GLY A 66 3.50 -7.34 7.97
C GLY A 66 3.27 -6.20 8.97
N ALA A 67 2.95 -5.00 8.48
CA ALA A 67 2.60 -3.87 9.35
C ALA A 67 1.30 -4.14 10.15
N MET A 68 0.27 -4.72 9.52
CA MET A 68 -0.99 -5.07 10.16
C MET A 68 -0.81 -6.17 11.21
N ALA A 69 0.07 -7.17 10.95
CA ALA A 69 0.40 -8.18 11.95
C ALA A 69 0.92 -7.56 13.26
N GLN A 70 1.67 -6.46 13.18
CA GLN A 70 2.12 -5.73 14.36
C GLN A 70 1.06 -4.78 14.91
N LEU A 71 0.40 -4.00 14.04
CA LEU A 71 -0.42 -2.87 14.48
C LEU A 71 -1.78 -3.31 15.03
N VAL A 72 -2.39 -4.35 14.43
CA VAL A 72 -3.74 -4.80 14.84
C VAL A 72 -3.80 -5.16 16.31
N PRO A 73 -2.99 -6.10 16.84
CA PRO A 73 -3.10 -6.49 18.23
C PRO A 73 -2.74 -5.35 19.18
N VAL A 74 -1.77 -4.52 18.81
CA VAL A 74 -1.30 -3.40 19.64
C VAL A 74 -2.34 -2.28 19.73
N VAL A 75 -3.02 -1.95 18.63
CA VAL A 75 -4.05 -0.89 18.57
C VAL A 75 -5.39 -1.35 19.13
N LEU A 76 -5.69 -2.64 19.01
CA LEU A 76 -6.94 -3.21 19.52
C LEU A 76 -6.82 -3.70 20.96
N GLU A 77 -5.61 -3.78 21.50
CA GLU A 77 -5.30 -4.30 22.85
C GLU A 77 -5.82 -5.74 23.04
N VAL A 78 -5.74 -6.56 21.99
CA VAL A 78 -6.11 -7.97 22.01
C VAL A 78 -5.12 -8.79 21.19
N GLY A 79 -4.77 -9.99 21.67
CA GLY A 79 -3.93 -10.91 20.89
C GLY A 79 -4.60 -11.38 19.62
N HIS A 80 -3.82 -11.65 18.59
CA HIS A 80 -4.27 -12.27 17.35
C HIS A 80 -5.13 -13.52 17.61
N PHE A 81 -6.05 -13.84 16.71
CA PHE A 81 -6.79 -15.09 16.76
C PHE A 81 -5.84 -16.28 16.55
N GLY A 82 -4.98 -16.20 15.54
CA GLY A 82 -3.99 -17.21 15.21
C GLY A 82 -2.71 -16.56 14.68
N VAL A 83 -1.80 -16.14 15.60
CA VAL A 83 -0.56 -15.46 15.24
C VAL A 83 0.30 -16.30 14.28
N GLU A 84 0.26 -17.62 14.39
CA GLU A 84 1.02 -18.57 13.56
C GLU A 84 0.58 -18.53 12.08
N LEU A 85 -0.63 -18.10 11.79
CA LEU A 85 -1.13 -17.97 10.42
C LEU A 85 -0.29 -17.00 9.58
N PHE A 86 0.31 -16.00 10.23
CA PHE A 86 1.18 -15.05 9.54
C PHE A 86 2.47 -15.68 9.00
N TYR A 87 2.92 -16.83 9.50
CA TYR A 87 4.05 -17.57 8.88
C TYR A 87 3.70 -18.11 7.49
N ALA A 88 2.42 -18.40 7.22
CA ALA A 88 1.98 -18.94 5.94
C ALA A 88 1.65 -17.84 4.91
N ILE A 89 1.20 -16.65 5.36
CA ILE A 89 0.67 -15.61 4.46
C ILE A 89 1.73 -15.11 3.49
N TRP A 90 2.91 -14.67 3.98
CA TRP A 90 3.91 -14.07 3.10
C TRP A 90 4.49 -15.03 2.07
N PRO A 91 4.82 -16.31 2.38
CA PRO A 91 5.34 -17.20 1.35
C PRO A 91 4.26 -17.56 0.31
N LEU A 92 3.03 -17.80 0.73
CA LEU A 92 1.93 -18.04 -0.20
C LEU A 92 1.70 -16.82 -1.11
N LEU A 93 1.68 -15.61 -0.53
CA LEU A 93 1.49 -14.40 -1.32
C LEU A 93 2.66 -14.16 -2.28
N ALA A 94 3.90 -14.42 -1.86
CA ALA A 94 5.07 -14.32 -2.73
C ALA A 94 5.03 -15.31 -3.90
N ILE A 95 4.72 -16.59 -3.62
CA ILE A 95 4.58 -17.63 -4.65
C ILE A 95 3.45 -17.29 -5.61
N GLY A 96 2.26 -16.93 -5.09
CA GLY A 96 1.10 -16.57 -5.90
C GLY A 96 1.38 -15.33 -6.77
N THR A 97 2.08 -14.33 -6.23
CA THR A 97 2.52 -13.15 -6.98
C THR A 97 3.40 -13.54 -8.17
N MET A 98 4.41 -14.38 -7.94
CA MET A 98 5.30 -14.82 -9.03
C MET A 98 4.56 -15.62 -10.11
N LEU A 99 3.64 -16.51 -9.71
CA LEU A 99 2.78 -17.24 -10.67
C LEU A 99 1.91 -16.26 -11.49
N MET A 100 1.31 -15.24 -10.86
CA MET A 100 0.53 -14.21 -11.55
C MET A 100 1.42 -13.41 -12.54
N VAL A 101 2.62 -13.00 -12.10
CA VAL A 101 3.56 -12.23 -12.93
C VAL A 101 3.95 -13.02 -14.18
N PHE A 102 4.38 -14.27 -14.04
CA PHE A 102 4.70 -15.13 -15.18
C PHE A 102 3.47 -15.46 -16.03
N GLY A 103 2.31 -15.60 -15.37
CA GLY A 103 1.03 -15.84 -16.03
C GLY A 103 0.66 -14.71 -16.98
N PHE A 104 0.70 -13.47 -16.53
CA PHE A 104 0.46 -12.31 -17.38
C PHE A 104 1.56 -12.10 -18.43
N TYR A 105 2.83 -12.34 -18.07
CA TYR A 105 3.96 -12.04 -18.96
C TYR A 105 4.03 -12.99 -20.17
N SER A 106 3.84 -14.31 -19.95
CA SER A 106 4.10 -15.32 -20.99
C SER A 106 3.24 -16.58 -20.93
N TYR A 107 2.67 -16.94 -19.77
CA TYR A 107 2.03 -18.24 -19.57
C TYR A 107 0.64 -18.11 -18.93
N PRO A 108 -0.41 -17.70 -19.69
CA PRO A 108 -1.75 -17.43 -19.12
C PRO A 108 -2.33 -18.57 -18.30
N MET A 109 -1.96 -19.81 -18.57
CA MET A 109 -2.38 -21.00 -17.81
C MET A 109 -1.89 -21.00 -16.35
N LEU A 110 -0.90 -20.16 -15.97
CA LEU A 110 -0.48 -20.00 -14.58
C LEU A 110 -1.39 -19.07 -13.79
N LEU A 111 -2.19 -18.21 -14.45
CA LEU A 111 -3.04 -17.22 -13.79
C LEU A 111 -4.05 -17.84 -12.82
N PRO A 112 -4.81 -18.90 -13.16
CA PRO A 112 -5.72 -19.55 -12.22
C PRO A 112 -5.00 -20.08 -10.97
N PHE A 113 -3.85 -20.72 -11.14
CA PHE A 113 -3.06 -21.25 -10.01
C PHE A 113 -2.53 -20.14 -9.13
N GLY A 114 -1.93 -19.09 -9.74
CA GLY A 114 -1.49 -17.90 -9.02
C GLY A 114 -2.63 -17.22 -8.29
N GLY A 115 -3.78 -17.05 -8.95
CA GLY A 115 -4.99 -16.47 -8.39
C GLY A 115 -5.52 -17.26 -7.17
N VAL A 116 -5.54 -18.60 -7.24
CA VAL A 116 -5.95 -19.44 -6.10
C VAL A 116 -4.98 -19.32 -4.93
N VAL A 117 -3.66 -19.34 -5.18
CA VAL A 117 -2.66 -19.20 -4.11
C VAL A 117 -2.75 -17.82 -3.44
N VAL A 118 -2.91 -16.74 -4.22
CA VAL A 118 -3.15 -15.39 -3.71
C VAL A 118 -4.45 -15.33 -2.91
N LEU A 119 -5.54 -15.93 -3.43
CA LEU A 119 -6.83 -16.00 -2.73
C LEU A 119 -6.65 -16.67 -1.35
N ILE A 120 -5.98 -17.82 -1.28
CA ILE A 120 -5.74 -18.53 -0.01
C ILE A 120 -4.98 -17.64 0.97
N ALA A 121 -3.87 -17.02 0.55
CA ALA A 121 -3.07 -16.14 1.41
C ALA A 121 -3.90 -14.97 1.97
N MET A 122 -4.67 -14.32 1.11
CA MET A 122 -5.49 -13.17 1.50
C MET A 122 -6.71 -13.57 2.33
N MET A 123 -7.32 -14.74 2.05
CA MET A 123 -8.41 -15.27 2.87
C MET A 123 -7.95 -15.60 4.29
N ILE A 124 -6.78 -16.20 4.45
CA ILE A 124 -6.18 -16.41 5.78
C ILE A 124 -6.05 -15.08 6.51
N PHE A 125 -5.53 -14.03 5.84
CA PHE A 125 -5.39 -12.71 6.44
C PHE A 125 -6.74 -12.10 6.81
N VAL A 126 -7.71 -12.09 5.90
CA VAL A 126 -9.06 -11.53 6.12
C VAL A 126 -9.75 -12.23 7.28
N MET A 127 -9.73 -13.57 7.31
CA MET A 127 -10.33 -14.36 8.39
C MET A 127 -9.66 -14.06 9.74
N GLU A 128 -8.33 -13.99 9.76
CA GLU A 128 -7.56 -13.69 10.97
C GLU A 128 -7.95 -12.32 11.55
N ILE A 129 -8.02 -11.27 10.70
CA ILE A 129 -8.42 -9.93 11.12
C ILE A 129 -9.86 -9.92 11.64
N PHE A 130 -10.81 -10.55 10.95
CA PHE A 130 -12.21 -10.62 11.43
C PHE A 130 -12.32 -11.34 12.78
N LEU A 131 -11.63 -12.46 12.95
CA LEU A 131 -11.68 -13.24 14.19
C LEU A 131 -10.97 -12.51 15.35
N THR A 132 -9.91 -11.75 15.04
CA THR A 132 -9.23 -10.90 16.03
C THR A 132 -10.13 -9.74 16.47
N ILE A 133 -10.79 -9.04 15.53
CA ILE A 133 -11.70 -7.94 15.87
C ILE A 133 -12.91 -8.43 16.67
N LYS A 134 -13.39 -9.65 16.46
CA LYS A 134 -14.47 -10.25 17.25
C LYS A 134 -14.18 -10.30 18.77
N LYS A 135 -12.90 -10.31 19.17
CA LYS A 135 -12.51 -10.32 20.59
C LYS A 135 -12.72 -8.95 21.27
N VAL A 136 -12.92 -7.89 20.49
CA VAL A 136 -13.01 -6.53 21.03
C VAL A 136 -14.45 -6.18 21.39
N LYS A 137 -14.65 -5.62 22.61
CA LYS A 137 -15.99 -5.33 23.15
C LYS A 137 -16.66 -4.11 22.52
N LYS A 138 -15.89 -3.12 22.07
CA LYS A 138 -16.43 -1.86 21.53
C LYS A 138 -15.70 -1.44 20.26
N LEU A 139 -16.46 -1.30 19.17
CA LEU A 139 -15.92 -0.81 17.91
C LEU A 139 -15.51 0.67 18.01
N ASN A 140 -14.34 0.98 17.50
CA ASN A 140 -13.85 2.34 17.30
C ASN A 140 -13.66 2.62 15.80
N LEU A 141 -13.27 3.86 15.45
CA LEU A 141 -13.11 4.27 14.06
C LEU A 141 -12.05 3.45 13.30
N VAL A 142 -10.93 3.11 13.97
CA VAL A 142 -9.86 2.30 13.37
C VAL A 142 -10.37 0.90 13.05
N MET A 143 -11.05 0.26 13.99
CA MET A 143 -11.65 -1.07 13.79
C MET A 143 -12.69 -1.07 12.68
N SER A 144 -13.56 -0.07 12.65
CA SER A 144 -14.58 0.06 11.61
C SER A 144 -13.94 0.21 10.24
N SER A 145 -12.86 1.01 10.11
CA SER A 145 -12.11 1.13 8.85
C SER A 145 -11.43 -0.16 8.45
N MET A 146 -10.84 -0.91 9.39
CA MET A 146 -10.23 -2.21 9.13
C MET A 146 -11.27 -3.24 8.66
N LEU A 147 -12.46 -3.29 9.28
CA LEU A 147 -13.55 -4.17 8.87
C LEU A 147 -14.01 -3.86 7.45
N ILE A 148 -14.28 -2.59 7.15
CA ILE A 148 -14.73 -2.15 5.83
C ILE A 148 -13.65 -2.48 4.77
N ALA A 149 -12.39 -2.17 5.04
CA ALA A 149 -11.28 -2.47 4.14
C ALA A 149 -11.18 -3.98 3.85
N ASN A 150 -11.28 -4.84 4.88
CA ASN A 150 -11.20 -6.28 4.69
C ASN A 150 -12.41 -6.87 3.96
N ILE A 151 -13.61 -6.28 4.10
CA ILE A 151 -14.77 -6.64 3.26
C ILE A 151 -14.48 -6.32 1.79
N PHE A 152 -13.93 -5.14 1.50
CA PHE A 152 -13.55 -4.77 0.14
C PHE A 152 -12.44 -5.67 -0.42
N LEU A 153 -11.45 -6.02 0.40
CA LEU A 153 -10.41 -6.97 0.00
C LEU A 153 -11.02 -8.32 -0.37
N PHE A 154 -11.90 -8.86 0.46
CA PHE A 154 -12.56 -10.14 0.23
C PHE A 154 -13.23 -10.20 -1.15
N PHE A 155 -14.06 -9.21 -1.49
CA PHE A 155 -14.70 -9.16 -2.81
C PHE A 155 -13.70 -8.87 -3.92
N GLY A 156 -12.70 -8.00 -3.67
CA GLY A 156 -11.67 -7.66 -4.63
C GLY A 156 -10.86 -8.87 -5.10
N ILE A 157 -10.45 -9.74 -4.18
CA ILE A 157 -9.68 -10.95 -4.53
C ILE A 157 -10.51 -11.99 -5.27
N ILE A 158 -11.82 -12.11 -4.94
CA ILE A 158 -12.75 -12.98 -5.70
C ILE A 158 -12.85 -12.49 -7.15
N PHE A 159 -13.05 -11.19 -7.37
CA PHE A 159 -13.11 -10.64 -8.73
C PHE A 159 -11.78 -10.81 -9.47
N GLY A 160 -10.64 -10.68 -8.76
CA GLY A 160 -9.32 -10.95 -9.31
C GLY A 160 -9.17 -12.39 -9.79
N LEU A 161 -9.62 -13.37 -9.01
CA LEU A 161 -9.60 -14.79 -9.40
C LEU A 161 -10.51 -15.05 -10.62
N VAL A 162 -11.73 -14.51 -10.61
CA VAL A 162 -12.66 -14.64 -11.75
C VAL A 162 -12.02 -14.09 -13.03
N MET A 163 -11.36 -12.91 -12.97
CA MET A 163 -10.63 -12.37 -14.13
C MET A 163 -9.41 -13.22 -14.52
N ALA A 164 -8.70 -13.79 -13.57
CA ALA A 164 -7.57 -14.70 -13.86
C ALA A 164 -8.03 -15.93 -14.65
N LEU A 165 -9.22 -16.48 -14.31
CA LEU A 165 -9.86 -17.57 -15.07
C LEU A 165 -10.26 -17.12 -16.48
N GLY A 166 -10.77 -15.88 -16.62
CA GLY A 166 -11.10 -15.28 -17.91
C GLY A 166 -9.86 -15.07 -18.81
N TYR A 167 -8.78 -14.49 -18.26
CA TYR A 167 -7.51 -14.33 -19.00
C TYR A 167 -6.88 -15.67 -19.42
N ALA A 168 -7.10 -16.73 -18.66
CA ALA A 168 -6.67 -18.08 -19.03
C ALA A 168 -7.60 -18.76 -20.04
N GLY A 169 -8.69 -18.13 -20.46
CA GLY A 169 -9.68 -18.68 -21.40
C GLY A 169 -10.54 -19.81 -20.80
N MET A 170 -10.60 -19.96 -19.47
CA MET A 170 -11.37 -21.00 -18.79
C MET A 170 -12.86 -20.65 -18.66
N ILE A 171 -13.17 -19.35 -18.62
CA ILE A 171 -14.54 -18.82 -18.55
C ILE A 171 -14.68 -17.61 -19.47
N ASP A 172 -15.88 -17.43 -20.04
CA ASP A 172 -16.20 -16.26 -20.86
C ASP A 172 -16.83 -15.17 -19.97
N ILE A 173 -16.13 -14.03 -19.84
CA ILE A 173 -16.55 -12.90 -19.00
C ILE A 173 -16.18 -11.56 -19.61
N ASN A 174 -16.96 -10.54 -19.27
CA ASN A 174 -16.59 -9.16 -19.59
C ASN A 174 -15.51 -8.64 -18.59
N ILE A 175 -14.22 -8.86 -18.95
CA ILE A 175 -13.08 -8.47 -18.12
C ILE A 175 -13.10 -6.95 -17.82
N ASN A 176 -13.44 -6.09 -18.80
CA ASN A 176 -13.43 -4.64 -18.64
C ASN A 176 -14.41 -4.16 -17.56
N SER A 177 -15.57 -4.80 -17.44
CA SER A 177 -16.55 -4.48 -16.42
C SER A 177 -16.04 -4.84 -15.02
N LEU A 178 -15.51 -6.06 -14.86
CA LEU A 178 -14.98 -6.54 -13.59
C LEU A 178 -13.70 -5.84 -13.17
N LEU A 179 -12.85 -5.43 -14.13
CA LEU A 179 -11.58 -4.76 -13.83
C LEU A 179 -11.78 -3.46 -13.04
N ARG A 180 -12.76 -2.64 -13.41
CA ARG A 180 -13.08 -1.40 -12.68
C ARG A 180 -13.46 -1.69 -11.23
N SER A 181 -14.33 -2.67 -11.02
CA SER A 181 -14.71 -3.11 -9.67
C SER A 181 -13.54 -3.65 -8.88
N HIS A 182 -12.71 -4.51 -9.50
CA HIS A 182 -11.53 -5.07 -8.85
C HIS A 182 -10.56 -3.97 -8.40
N VAL A 183 -10.22 -3.04 -9.31
CA VAL A 183 -9.31 -1.91 -9.02
C VAL A 183 -9.86 -1.06 -7.87
N PHE A 184 -11.15 -0.70 -7.91
CA PHE A 184 -11.76 0.11 -6.84
C PHE A 184 -11.83 -0.63 -5.51
N LEU A 185 -12.20 -1.91 -5.49
CA LEU A 185 -12.24 -2.72 -4.28
C LEU A 185 -10.85 -2.85 -3.63
N VAL A 186 -9.80 -3.12 -4.44
CA VAL A 186 -8.47 -3.37 -3.89
C VAL A 186 -7.73 -2.07 -3.59
N ILE A 187 -7.67 -1.12 -4.53
CA ILE A 187 -6.86 0.09 -4.38
C ILE A 187 -7.55 1.12 -3.49
N ILE A 188 -8.79 1.47 -3.82
CA ILE A 188 -9.53 2.50 -3.07
C ILE A 188 -10.17 1.89 -1.83
N GLY A 189 -10.82 0.74 -1.95
CA GLY A 189 -11.53 0.07 -0.87
C GLY A 189 -10.62 -0.54 0.19
N TYR A 190 -9.57 -1.27 -0.22
CA TYR A 190 -8.69 -1.91 0.75
C TYR A 190 -7.47 -1.05 1.11
N ILE A 191 -6.59 -0.78 0.15
CA ILE A 191 -5.30 -0.13 0.46
C ILE A 191 -5.53 1.28 1.00
N THR A 192 -6.33 2.11 0.31
CA THR A 192 -6.53 3.50 0.70
C THR A 192 -7.34 3.62 2.00
N VAL A 193 -8.43 2.84 2.18
CA VAL A 193 -9.20 2.86 3.44
C VAL A 193 -8.35 2.35 4.61
N THR A 194 -7.47 1.35 4.42
CA THR A 194 -6.51 0.90 5.44
C THR A 194 -5.55 2.02 5.81
N ILE A 195 -4.96 2.72 4.84
CA ILE A 195 -4.09 3.87 5.08
C ILE A 195 -4.84 4.98 5.85
N MET A 196 -6.06 5.31 5.44
CA MET A 196 -6.90 6.29 6.13
C MET A 196 -7.18 5.89 7.58
N GLY A 197 -7.55 4.63 7.81
CA GLY A 197 -7.83 4.10 9.15
C GLY A 197 -6.59 4.12 10.06
N LEU A 198 -5.46 3.63 9.57
CA LEU A 198 -4.21 3.60 10.33
C LEU A 198 -3.63 5.00 10.56
N SER A 199 -3.91 5.97 9.71
CA SER A 199 -3.47 7.36 9.88
C SER A 199 -3.96 7.98 11.18
N VAL A 200 -5.07 7.49 11.75
CA VAL A 200 -5.61 7.90 13.06
C VAL A 200 -4.61 7.65 14.19
N VAL A 201 -3.84 6.58 14.09
CA VAL A 201 -2.88 6.16 15.11
C VAL A 201 -1.47 6.61 14.74
N LEU A 202 -1.03 6.28 13.52
CA LEU A 202 0.37 6.44 13.13
C LEU A 202 0.80 7.90 12.99
N LEU A 203 -0.04 8.75 12.40
CA LEU A 203 0.33 10.16 12.21
C LEU A 203 0.44 10.93 13.54
N PRO A 204 -0.55 10.84 14.48
CA PRO A 204 -0.40 11.47 15.76
C PRO A 204 0.73 10.88 16.60
N MET A 205 0.93 9.56 16.57
CA MET A 205 2.00 8.88 17.30
C MET A 205 3.39 9.39 16.87
N PHE A 206 3.66 9.42 15.57
CA PHE A 206 4.97 9.86 15.08
C PHE A 206 5.15 11.38 15.09
N GLY A 207 4.05 12.15 14.94
CA GLY A 207 4.05 13.61 14.97
C GLY A 207 3.89 14.22 16.37
N LEU A 208 3.54 13.41 17.38
CA LEU A 208 3.13 13.87 18.70
C LEU A 208 2.00 14.92 18.60
N SER A 209 0.96 14.59 17.83
CA SER A 209 -0.17 15.50 17.56
C SER A 209 -1.32 15.22 18.52
N HIS A 210 -1.95 16.28 19.05
CA HIS A 210 -3.04 16.21 20.02
C HIS A 210 -4.13 17.24 19.73
N GLY A 211 -5.33 17.03 20.28
CA GLY A 211 -6.42 18.02 20.29
C GLY A 211 -7.10 18.26 18.92
N PHE A 212 -7.00 17.31 17.97
CA PHE A 212 -7.65 17.41 16.67
C PHE A 212 -8.95 16.62 16.59
N SER A 213 -9.86 17.03 15.70
CA SER A 213 -11.16 16.37 15.47
C SER A 213 -11.03 15.20 14.48
N MET A 214 -11.67 14.07 14.79
CA MET A 214 -11.80 12.90 13.89
C MET A 214 -12.92 13.04 12.85
N LYS A 215 -13.85 14.00 13.01
CA LYS A 215 -15.02 14.15 12.14
C LYS A 215 -14.70 14.23 10.63
N PRO A 216 -13.64 14.95 10.19
CA PRO A 216 -13.30 14.95 8.76
C PRO A 216 -12.95 13.56 8.24
N LEU A 217 -12.20 12.78 9.00
CA LEU A 217 -11.83 11.42 8.60
C LEU A 217 -13.04 10.48 8.56
N GLU A 218 -13.94 10.55 9.54
CA GLU A 218 -15.18 9.77 9.55
C GLU A 218 -16.03 10.03 8.30
N ARG A 219 -16.13 11.31 7.91
CA ARG A 219 -16.83 11.71 6.68
C ARG A 219 -16.11 11.18 5.44
N ALA A 220 -14.79 11.33 5.38
CA ALA A 220 -13.98 10.84 4.27
C ALA A 220 -14.15 9.32 4.07
N LEU A 221 -14.05 8.53 5.15
CA LEU A 221 -14.24 7.08 5.11
C LEU A 221 -15.63 6.68 4.59
N LYS A 222 -16.69 7.34 5.05
CA LYS A 222 -18.06 7.09 4.56
C LYS A 222 -18.21 7.39 3.07
N ILE A 223 -17.69 8.54 2.63
CA ILE A 223 -17.78 8.97 1.21
C ILE A 223 -16.95 8.05 0.32
N VAL A 224 -15.71 7.71 0.70
CA VAL A 224 -14.86 6.79 -0.07
C VAL A 224 -15.49 5.39 -0.13
N SER A 225 -16.05 4.89 0.98
CA SER A 225 -16.73 3.58 0.99
C SER A 225 -17.95 3.57 0.07
N LEU A 226 -18.76 4.64 0.08
CA LEU A 226 -19.89 4.80 -0.83
C LEU A 226 -19.41 4.84 -2.29
N ALA A 227 -18.32 5.56 -2.57
CA ALA A 227 -17.76 5.64 -3.91
C ALA A 227 -17.38 4.26 -4.47
N VAL A 228 -16.73 3.42 -3.64
CA VAL A 228 -16.38 2.03 -4.02
C VAL A 228 -17.65 1.25 -4.35
N LEU A 229 -18.69 1.34 -3.51
CA LEU A 229 -19.95 0.63 -3.76
C LEU A 229 -20.63 1.07 -5.05
N LEU A 230 -20.62 2.37 -5.39
CA LEU A 230 -21.20 2.88 -6.63
C LEU A 230 -20.46 2.36 -7.86
N VAL A 231 -19.12 2.33 -7.85
CA VAL A 231 -18.33 1.78 -8.97
C VAL A 231 -18.56 0.27 -9.11
N VAL A 232 -18.61 -0.46 -8.01
CA VAL A 232 -18.93 -1.90 -8.05
C VAL A 232 -20.32 -2.14 -8.63
N LEU A 233 -21.31 -1.39 -8.16
CA LEU A 233 -22.70 -1.52 -8.65
C LEU A 233 -22.81 -1.18 -10.14
N SER A 234 -22.08 -0.15 -10.63
CA SER A 234 -22.08 0.24 -12.04
C SER A 234 -21.64 -0.88 -12.98
N SER A 235 -20.77 -1.77 -12.51
CA SER A 235 -20.29 -2.91 -13.31
C SER A 235 -21.33 -3.99 -13.57
N PHE A 236 -22.38 -4.06 -12.73
CA PHE A 236 -23.45 -5.05 -12.86
C PHE A 236 -24.69 -4.50 -13.59
N ILE A 237 -24.98 -3.22 -13.44
CA ILE A 237 -26.18 -2.60 -14.03
C ILE A 237 -25.87 -1.73 -15.25
N GLU A 238 -24.61 -1.68 -15.69
CA GLU A 238 -24.11 -0.94 -16.86
C GLU A 238 -24.55 0.54 -16.92
N PHE A 239 -24.75 1.15 -15.74
CA PHE A 239 -25.19 2.53 -15.62
C PHE A 239 -24.01 3.48 -15.40
N LYS A 240 -23.46 4.04 -16.49
CA LYS A 240 -22.27 4.90 -16.49
C LYS A 240 -22.32 6.06 -15.50
N PHE A 241 -23.50 6.61 -15.21
CA PHE A 241 -23.65 7.68 -14.23
C PHE A 241 -23.12 7.29 -12.84
N LEU A 242 -23.39 6.05 -12.38
CA LEU A 242 -22.90 5.56 -11.08
C LEU A 242 -21.37 5.44 -11.07
N GLU A 243 -20.78 5.06 -12.19
CA GLU A 243 -19.33 4.97 -12.34
C GLU A 243 -18.68 6.35 -12.16
N TYR A 244 -19.14 7.37 -12.92
CA TYR A 244 -18.61 8.73 -12.79
C TYR A 244 -18.91 9.35 -11.41
N ALA A 245 -20.09 9.12 -10.86
CA ALA A 245 -20.43 9.55 -9.51
C ALA A 245 -19.48 8.93 -8.47
N GLY A 246 -19.14 7.64 -8.62
CA GLY A 246 -18.16 6.95 -7.78
C GLY A 246 -16.76 7.58 -7.88
N TYR A 247 -16.27 7.90 -9.09
CA TYR A 247 -14.97 8.56 -9.27
C TYR A 247 -14.90 9.93 -8.62
N ILE A 248 -15.95 10.74 -8.81
CA ILE A 248 -16.04 12.08 -8.20
C ILE A 248 -16.11 11.97 -6.67
N LEU A 249 -16.96 11.07 -6.14
CA LEU A 249 -17.08 10.89 -4.69
C LEU A 249 -15.79 10.38 -4.07
N ALA A 250 -15.05 9.45 -4.72
CA ALA A 250 -13.75 9.01 -4.25
C ALA A 250 -12.78 10.21 -4.13
N SER A 251 -12.74 11.06 -5.15
CA SER A 251 -11.91 12.27 -5.15
C SER A 251 -12.33 13.24 -4.04
N VAL A 252 -13.62 13.50 -3.86
CA VAL A 252 -14.14 14.36 -2.77
C VAL A 252 -13.77 13.79 -1.40
N GLY A 253 -13.95 12.47 -1.20
CA GLY A 253 -13.58 11.81 0.04
C GLY A 253 -12.09 11.94 0.35
N LEU A 254 -11.22 11.79 -0.66
CA LEU A 254 -9.78 11.97 -0.52
C LEU A 254 -9.39 13.44 -0.25
N PHE A 255 -10.06 14.44 -0.85
CA PHE A 255 -9.83 15.83 -0.49
C PHE A 255 -10.22 16.15 0.96
N ILE A 256 -11.30 15.55 1.47
CA ILE A 256 -11.66 15.66 2.89
C ILE A 256 -10.61 14.97 3.78
N TYR A 257 -10.07 13.83 3.33
CA TYR A 257 -8.96 13.18 4.01
C TYR A 257 -7.70 14.06 4.05
N PHE A 258 -7.32 14.74 2.97
CA PHE A 258 -6.24 15.72 3.00
C PHE A 258 -6.46 16.84 4.02
N TYR A 259 -7.69 17.31 4.15
CA TYR A 259 -8.02 18.29 5.18
C TYR A 259 -7.76 17.75 6.59
N PHE A 260 -8.09 16.47 6.85
CA PHE A 260 -7.74 15.80 8.11
C PHE A 260 -6.22 15.75 8.31
N ILE A 261 -5.46 15.32 7.30
CA ILE A 261 -3.99 15.27 7.36
C ILE A 261 -3.39 16.64 7.68
N LYS A 262 -3.92 17.71 7.05
CA LYS A 262 -3.50 19.10 7.31
C LYS A 262 -3.73 19.49 8.77
N ILE A 263 -4.85 19.08 9.36
CA ILE A 263 -5.15 19.36 10.78
C ILE A 263 -4.14 18.64 11.67
N VAL A 264 -3.93 17.32 11.48
CA VAL A 264 -2.97 16.54 12.24
C VAL A 264 -1.55 17.10 12.11
N TYR A 265 -1.16 17.48 10.89
CA TYR A 265 0.15 18.08 10.65
C TYR A 265 0.35 19.43 11.36
N LYS A 266 -0.70 20.28 11.43
CA LYS A 266 -0.64 21.56 12.14
C LYS A 266 -0.53 21.41 13.64
N THR A 267 -1.17 20.40 14.23
CA THR A 267 -1.22 20.16 15.67
C THR A 267 -0.01 19.36 16.20
N ARG A 268 0.93 18.96 15.33
CA ARG A 268 2.10 18.19 15.74
C ARG A 268 3.05 18.99 16.63
N ALA A 269 3.54 18.36 17.70
CA ALA A 269 4.58 18.91 18.54
C ALA A 269 5.98 18.69 17.96
N ARG A 270 6.23 17.56 17.28
CA ARG A 270 7.50 17.28 16.58
C ARG A 270 7.58 18.11 15.31
N LYS A 271 8.44 19.14 15.31
CA LYS A 271 8.61 20.06 14.17
C LYS A 271 9.71 19.62 13.19
N GLU A 272 10.60 18.72 13.59
CA GLU A 272 11.68 18.20 12.77
C GLU A 272 11.14 17.51 11.51
N ILE A 273 11.73 17.86 10.35
CA ILE A 273 11.41 17.24 9.06
C ILE A 273 12.46 16.15 8.79
N ASP A 274 12.26 15.01 9.43
CA ASP A 274 13.05 13.81 9.22
C ASP A 274 12.68 13.08 7.91
N ILE A 275 13.32 11.95 7.63
CA ILE A 275 13.07 11.16 6.41
C ILE A 275 11.62 10.67 6.31
N TYR A 276 10.99 10.34 7.45
CA TYR A 276 9.57 9.99 7.52
C TYR A 276 8.69 11.15 7.05
N ALA A 277 8.88 12.34 7.61
CA ALA A 277 8.11 13.51 7.26
C ALA A 277 8.31 13.90 5.78
N LYS A 278 9.54 13.84 5.25
CA LYS A 278 9.82 14.05 3.82
C LYS A 278 9.07 13.08 2.94
N SER A 279 9.10 11.79 3.29
CA SER A 279 8.39 10.73 2.54
C SER A 279 6.89 10.94 2.55
N LEU A 280 6.29 11.31 3.69
CA LEU A 280 4.86 11.63 3.77
C LEU A 280 4.47 12.85 2.93
N ILE A 281 5.24 13.94 2.99
CA ILE A 281 4.98 15.15 2.20
C ILE A 281 4.98 14.79 0.71
N PHE A 282 6.00 14.06 0.23
CA PHE A 282 6.09 13.65 -1.16
C PHE A 282 4.94 12.70 -1.55
N SER A 283 4.59 11.75 -0.68
CA SER A 283 3.49 10.81 -0.95
C SER A 283 2.14 11.52 -1.10
N TYR A 284 1.80 12.43 -0.19
CA TYR A 284 0.54 13.17 -0.29
C TYR A 284 0.51 14.14 -1.46
N PHE A 285 1.64 14.77 -1.80
CA PHE A 285 1.75 15.56 -3.03
C PHE A 285 1.50 14.68 -4.27
N SER A 286 2.08 13.50 -4.31
CA SER A 286 1.89 12.53 -5.41
C SER A 286 0.43 12.06 -5.52
N LEU A 287 -0.25 11.85 -4.39
CA LEU A 287 -1.68 11.50 -4.40
C LEU A 287 -2.54 12.65 -4.95
N ILE A 288 -2.24 13.90 -4.59
CA ILE A 288 -2.93 15.08 -5.17
C ILE A 288 -2.69 15.13 -6.68
N ALA A 289 -1.45 14.96 -7.12
CA ALA A 289 -1.11 14.92 -8.55
C ALA A 289 -1.87 13.80 -9.27
N SER A 290 -1.91 12.59 -8.68
CA SER A 290 -2.67 11.46 -9.22
C SER A 290 -4.16 11.81 -9.39
N LEU A 291 -4.80 12.38 -8.38
CA LEU A 291 -6.21 12.76 -8.45
C LEU A 291 -6.47 13.82 -9.52
N VAL A 292 -5.61 14.84 -9.60
CA VAL A 292 -5.75 15.90 -10.62
C VAL A 292 -5.62 15.32 -12.03
N LEU A 293 -4.59 14.48 -12.27
CA LEU A 293 -4.37 13.83 -13.57
C LEU A 293 -5.53 12.89 -13.93
N GLY A 294 -6.05 12.13 -12.97
CA GLY A 294 -7.21 11.27 -13.17
C GLY A 294 -8.47 12.04 -13.53
N LEU A 295 -8.74 13.15 -12.84
CA LEU A 295 -9.87 14.04 -13.16
C LEU A 295 -9.69 14.70 -14.54
N MET A 296 -8.48 15.12 -14.90
CA MET A 296 -8.17 15.64 -16.24
C MET A 296 -8.42 14.58 -17.32
N TYR A 297 -8.06 13.32 -17.06
CA TYR A 297 -8.35 12.22 -17.98
C TYR A 297 -9.86 12.07 -18.25
N LEU A 298 -10.72 12.20 -17.22
CA LEU A 298 -12.17 12.10 -17.39
C LEU A 298 -12.74 13.18 -18.33
N VAL A 299 -12.06 14.33 -18.44
CA VAL A 299 -12.48 15.45 -19.30
C VAL A 299 -11.87 15.35 -20.70
N VAL A 300 -10.57 15.02 -20.78
CA VAL A 300 -9.79 15.10 -22.03
C VAL A 300 -9.74 13.76 -22.78
N GLY A 301 -9.83 12.63 -22.07
CA GLY A 301 -9.74 11.28 -22.63
C GLY A 301 -8.32 10.87 -23.10
N TYR A 302 -7.27 11.64 -22.73
CA TYR A 302 -5.89 11.35 -23.13
C TYR A 302 -5.27 10.29 -22.22
N GLU A 303 -5.07 9.06 -22.73
CA GLU A 303 -4.63 7.90 -21.95
C GLU A 303 -3.34 8.11 -21.14
N PRO A 304 -2.30 8.80 -21.61
CA PRO A 304 -1.12 9.09 -20.80
C PRO A 304 -1.41 9.84 -19.49
N LEU A 305 -2.50 10.60 -19.39
CA LEU A 305 -2.93 11.21 -18.11
C LEU A 305 -3.36 10.14 -17.10
N LEU A 306 -4.10 9.12 -17.55
CA LEU A 306 -4.53 8.01 -16.70
C LEU A 306 -3.34 7.16 -16.25
N LEU A 307 -2.43 6.83 -17.17
CA LEU A 307 -1.21 6.09 -16.87
C LEU A 307 -0.32 6.85 -15.87
N THR A 308 -0.16 8.17 -16.06
CA THR A 308 0.61 9.01 -15.13
C THR A 308 -0.08 9.13 -13.78
N SER A 309 -1.42 9.20 -13.76
CA SER A 309 -2.21 9.17 -12.52
C SER A 309 -1.95 7.88 -11.74
N ALA A 310 -2.02 6.73 -12.40
CA ALA A 310 -1.72 5.43 -11.78
C ALA A 310 -0.26 5.35 -11.31
N TRP A 311 0.69 5.85 -12.10
CA TRP A 311 2.10 5.92 -11.73
C TRP A 311 2.33 6.74 -10.46
N MET A 312 1.74 7.94 -10.39
CA MET A 312 1.85 8.81 -9.21
C MET A 312 1.17 8.20 -7.98
N MET A 313 0.09 7.44 -8.16
CA MET A 313 -0.53 6.70 -7.06
C MET A 313 0.37 5.55 -6.56
N PHE A 314 0.98 4.78 -7.46
CA PHE A 314 1.77 3.61 -7.08
C PHE A 314 3.17 4.01 -6.60
N PHE A 315 3.98 4.59 -7.48
CA PHE A 315 5.37 4.93 -7.16
C PHE A 315 5.52 6.25 -6.39
N GLY A 316 4.59 7.17 -6.53
CA GLY A 316 4.56 8.40 -5.74
C GLY A 316 3.93 8.20 -4.37
N PHE A 317 2.65 7.79 -4.30
CA PHE A 317 1.93 7.72 -3.03
C PHE A 317 2.27 6.45 -2.24
N PHE A 318 2.00 5.24 -2.78
CA PHE A 318 2.18 4.00 -2.03
C PHE A 318 3.65 3.75 -1.67
N SER A 319 4.59 3.94 -2.59
CA SER A 319 6.00 3.71 -2.28
C SER A 319 6.50 4.59 -1.15
N PHE A 320 6.19 5.89 -1.20
CA PHE A 320 6.74 6.82 -0.21
C PHE A 320 6.02 6.74 1.14
N ILE A 321 4.72 6.50 1.18
CA ILE A 321 4.03 6.29 2.45
C ILE A 321 4.53 5.01 3.13
N ILE A 322 4.72 3.93 2.39
CA ILE A 322 5.22 2.65 2.91
C ILE A 322 6.68 2.79 3.37
N THR A 323 7.58 3.27 2.51
CA THR A 323 9.01 3.40 2.86
C THR A 323 9.23 4.34 4.04
N GLY A 324 8.48 5.44 4.11
CA GLY A 324 8.51 6.35 5.26
C GLY A 324 8.12 5.66 6.56
N HIS A 325 7.05 4.86 6.56
CA HIS A 325 6.62 4.10 7.73
C HIS A 325 7.59 2.98 8.09
N VAL A 326 8.17 2.27 7.11
CA VAL A 326 9.19 1.24 7.32
C VAL A 326 10.38 1.79 8.11
N TYR A 327 10.83 3.02 7.84
CA TYR A 327 11.90 3.70 8.57
C TYR A 327 11.53 4.08 10.03
N LYS A 328 10.26 3.98 10.40
CA LYS A 328 9.82 4.13 11.79
C LYS A 328 9.52 2.79 12.45
N ILE A 329 8.85 1.90 11.72
CA ILE A 329 8.36 0.63 12.24
C ILE A 329 9.53 -0.33 12.53
N ILE A 330 10.45 -0.56 11.60
CA ILE A 330 11.55 -1.52 11.81
C ILE A 330 12.44 -1.12 12.99
N PRO A 331 12.97 0.12 13.11
CA PRO A 331 13.75 0.52 14.27
C PRO A 331 13.00 0.33 15.58
N PHE A 332 11.70 0.67 15.61
CA PHE A 332 10.86 0.50 16.79
C PHE A 332 10.74 -0.97 17.19
N LEU A 333 10.49 -1.88 16.24
CA LEU A 333 10.34 -3.30 16.51
C LEU A 333 11.66 -3.95 17.00
N VAL A 334 12.76 -3.63 16.35
CA VAL A 334 14.09 -4.11 16.73
C VAL A 334 14.49 -3.57 18.11
N TRP A 335 14.21 -2.29 18.38
CA TRP A 335 14.47 -1.69 19.68
C TRP A 335 13.66 -2.35 20.79
N PHE A 336 12.37 -2.56 20.53
CA PHE A 336 11.48 -3.16 21.51
C PHE A 336 11.91 -4.59 21.89
N GLU A 337 12.26 -5.41 20.88
CA GLU A 337 12.66 -6.81 21.12
C GLU A 337 14.06 -6.92 21.75
N ARG A 338 15.04 -6.14 21.27
CA ARG A 338 16.44 -6.34 21.65
C ARG A 338 16.92 -5.43 22.80
N PHE A 339 16.46 -4.19 22.83
CA PHE A 339 17.01 -3.17 23.71
C PHE A 339 16.08 -2.80 24.87
N SER A 340 14.76 -2.92 24.72
CA SER A 340 13.80 -2.64 25.79
C SER A 340 14.10 -3.43 27.09
N PRO A 341 14.45 -4.74 27.07
CA PRO A 341 14.78 -5.50 28.27
C PRO A 341 16.07 -5.04 28.98
N LEU A 342 16.90 -4.25 28.30
CA LEU A 342 18.20 -3.76 28.76
C LEU A 342 18.12 -2.33 29.35
N VAL A 343 16.97 -1.67 29.22
CA VAL A 343 16.75 -0.32 29.76
C VAL A 343 16.94 -0.34 31.28
N GLY A 344 17.72 0.61 31.81
CA GLY A 344 18.08 0.69 33.24
C GLY A 344 19.21 -0.25 33.66
N LYS A 345 19.63 -1.21 32.81
CA LYS A 345 20.74 -2.13 33.11
C LYS A 345 22.04 -1.71 32.38
N GLN A 346 21.89 -1.14 31.18
CA GLN A 346 23.02 -0.63 30.40
C GLN A 346 22.56 0.49 29.45
N LYS A 347 23.52 1.18 28.83
CA LYS A 347 23.21 2.19 27.81
C LYS A 347 22.64 1.50 26.56
N VAL A 348 21.46 1.93 26.12
CA VAL A 348 20.79 1.43 24.92
C VAL A 348 20.75 2.51 23.84
N PRO A 349 20.74 2.14 22.53
CA PRO A 349 20.65 3.10 21.45
C PRO A 349 19.28 3.79 21.44
N MET A 350 19.23 5.00 20.90
CA MET A 350 17.96 5.65 20.55
C MET A 350 17.45 5.13 19.20
N LEU A 351 16.13 5.19 18.98
CA LEU A 351 15.52 4.78 17.69
C LEU A 351 16.17 5.49 16.48
N ALA A 352 16.60 6.74 16.65
CA ALA A 352 17.24 7.52 15.62
C ALA A 352 18.68 7.04 15.26
N ASP A 353 19.33 6.30 16.15
CA ASP A 353 20.67 5.75 15.92
C ASP A 353 20.62 4.52 15.03
N MET A 354 19.49 3.81 15.04
CA MET A 354 19.26 2.61 14.24
C MET A 354 18.93 2.93 12.77
N LEU A 355 18.69 4.20 12.44
CA LEU A 355 18.37 4.64 11.09
C LEU A 355 19.66 5.02 10.31
N PRO A 356 19.92 4.45 9.12
CA PRO A 356 21.06 4.84 8.28
C PRO A 356 20.79 6.18 7.57
N LYS A 357 20.93 7.30 8.30
CA LYS A 357 20.48 8.66 7.90
C LYS A 357 20.94 9.08 6.50
N LYS A 358 22.21 8.88 6.15
CA LYS A 358 22.74 9.26 4.82
C LYS A 358 22.13 8.41 3.72
N SER A 359 22.09 7.09 3.92
CA SER A 359 21.55 6.15 2.93
C SER A 359 20.05 6.30 2.74
N SER A 360 19.26 6.53 3.83
CA SER A 360 17.82 6.77 3.72
C SER A 360 17.49 8.08 3.01
N SER A 361 18.32 9.14 3.21
CA SER A 361 18.16 10.40 2.47
C SER A 361 18.49 10.24 0.99
N ALA A 362 19.54 9.49 0.66
CA ALA A 362 19.89 9.18 -0.73
C ALA A 362 18.80 8.34 -1.40
N GLN A 363 18.29 7.31 -0.71
CA GLN A 363 17.16 6.49 -1.18
C GLN A 363 15.96 7.36 -1.54
N PHE A 364 15.54 8.24 -0.62
CA PHE A 364 14.44 9.16 -0.85
C PHE A 364 14.67 10.03 -2.10
N LEU A 365 15.85 10.64 -2.22
CA LEU A 365 16.16 11.53 -3.35
C LEU A 365 16.12 10.78 -4.68
N PHE A 366 16.82 9.64 -4.77
CA PHE A 366 16.83 8.82 -5.98
C PHE A 366 15.44 8.35 -6.38
N CYS A 367 14.63 7.87 -5.41
CA CYS A 367 13.26 7.46 -5.69
C CYS A 367 12.38 8.65 -6.13
N ALA A 368 12.48 9.82 -5.48
CA ALA A 368 11.68 10.99 -5.81
C ALA A 368 12.00 11.49 -7.23
N VAL A 369 13.29 11.64 -7.54
CA VAL A 369 13.74 12.06 -8.87
C VAL A 369 13.30 11.06 -9.94
N GLY A 370 13.53 9.76 -9.72
CA GLY A 370 13.12 8.72 -10.67
C GLY A 370 11.61 8.68 -10.91
N THR A 371 10.80 8.84 -9.83
CA THR A 371 9.33 8.88 -9.93
C THR A 371 8.86 10.06 -10.78
N VAL A 372 9.44 11.25 -10.59
CA VAL A 372 9.07 12.45 -11.36
C VAL A 372 9.52 12.33 -12.81
N ILE A 373 10.75 11.84 -13.06
CA ILE A 373 11.24 11.63 -14.45
C ILE A 373 10.31 10.68 -15.21
N ILE A 374 9.90 9.55 -14.62
CA ILE A 374 8.99 8.61 -15.30
C ILE A 374 7.60 9.21 -15.48
N ALA A 375 7.07 9.98 -14.51
CA ALA A 375 5.80 10.68 -14.70
C ALA A 375 5.83 11.61 -15.92
N VAL A 376 6.90 12.38 -16.08
CA VAL A 376 7.11 13.25 -17.25
C VAL A 376 7.31 12.40 -18.52
N ALA A 377 8.06 11.30 -18.44
CA ALA A 377 8.31 10.39 -19.55
C ALA A 377 7.01 9.79 -20.12
N ILE A 378 6.08 9.38 -19.26
CA ILE A 378 4.77 8.86 -19.68
C ILE A 378 3.96 9.95 -20.39
N LEU A 379 3.93 11.18 -19.87
CA LEU A 379 3.22 12.30 -20.48
C LEU A 379 3.80 12.69 -21.86
N LEU A 380 5.13 12.64 -21.98
CA LEU A 380 5.86 12.95 -23.21
C LEU A 380 6.00 11.74 -24.15
N GLN A 381 5.57 10.55 -23.71
CA GLN A 381 5.74 9.28 -24.43
C GLN A 381 7.19 9.03 -24.88
N ASN A 382 8.14 9.16 -23.96
CA ASN A 382 9.58 9.09 -24.24
C ASN A 382 10.27 7.96 -23.47
N ASP A 383 10.69 6.92 -24.20
CA ASP A 383 11.35 5.74 -23.65
C ASP A 383 12.71 6.03 -22.99
N ILE A 384 13.47 6.97 -23.52
CA ILE A 384 14.79 7.33 -22.96
C ILE A 384 14.61 7.85 -21.54
N PHE A 385 13.63 8.70 -21.32
CA PHE A 385 13.32 9.22 -19.98
C PHE A 385 12.76 8.14 -19.05
N ILE A 386 12.02 7.15 -19.56
CA ILE A 386 11.63 5.98 -18.74
C ILE A 386 12.87 5.24 -18.23
N LYS A 387 13.83 4.93 -19.12
CA LYS A 387 15.07 4.24 -18.73
C LYS A 387 15.93 5.08 -17.78
N ALA A 388 16.01 6.39 -18.02
CA ALA A 388 16.70 7.31 -17.10
C ALA A 388 16.06 7.31 -15.72
N GLY A 389 14.72 7.49 -15.62
CA GLY A 389 14.00 7.46 -14.36
C GLY A 389 14.09 6.10 -13.65
N ALA A 390 14.01 4.98 -14.39
CA ALA A 390 14.20 3.64 -13.86
C ALA A 390 15.61 3.44 -13.27
N SER A 391 16.64 4.03 -13.85
CA SER A 391 18.01 4.00 -13.33
C SER A 391 18.13 4.72 -11.98
N PHE A 392 17.49 5.88 -11.81
CA PHE A 392 17.38 6.55 -10.51
C PHE A 392 16.62 5.71 -9.50
N LEU A 393 15.47 5.16 -9.89
CA LEU A 393 14.69 4.27 -9.02
C LEU A 393 15.48 3.05 -8.59
N LEU A 394 16.31 2.47 -9.47
CA LEU A 394 17.14 1.30 -9.16
C LEU A 394 18.15 1.62 -8.06
N MET A 395 18.83 2.76 -8.13
CA MET A 395 19.73 3.20 -7.06
C MET A 395 18.97 3.39 -5.73
N GLY A 396 17.78 3.96 -5.78
CA GLY A 396 16.91 4.11 -4.62
C GLY A 396 16.44 2.77 -4.06
N ALA A 397 16.03 1.82 -4.90
CA ALA A 397 15.56 0.50 -4.49
C ALA A 397 16.68 -0.35 -3.86
N LEU A 398 17.88 -0.33 -4.42
CA LEU A 398 19.06 -0.98 -3.83
C LEU A 398 19.40 -0.41 -2.45
N ALA A 399 19.35 0.92 -2.33
CA ALA A 399 19.55 1.58 -1.04
C ALA A 399 18.45 1.21 -0.03
N PHE A 400 17.19 1.08 -0.47
CA PHE A 400 16.07 0.68 0.39
C PHE A 400 16.25 -0.74 0.92
N VAL A 401 16.54 -1.72 0.06
CA VAL A 401 16.83 -3.10 0.46
C VAL A 401 17.97 -3.13 1.48
N ARG A 402 19.10 -2.48 1.17
CA ARG A 402 20.24 -2.38 2.09
C ARG A 402 19.82 -1.80 3.45
N ASN A 403 19.03 -0.73 3.45
CA ASN A 403 18.59 -0.07 4.68
C ASN A 403 17.69 -0.97 5.53
N VAL A 404 16.77 -1.72 4.90
CA VAL A 404 15.93 -2.70 5.59
C VAL A 404 16.78 -3.76 6.27
N PHE A 405 17.75 -4.37 5.55
CA PHE A 405 18.68 -5.34 6.14
C PHE A 405 19.52 -4.75 7.26
N TYR A 406 20.02 -3.52 7.09
CA TYR A 406 20.80 -2.83 8.13
C TYR A 406 19.98 -2.65 9.41
N MET A 407 18.76 -2.14 9.31
CA MET A 407 17.90 -1.88 10.49
C MET A 407 17.49 -3.18 11.19
N ILE A 408 17.15 -4.23 10.44
CA ILE A 408 16.76 -5.54 10.99
C ILE A 408 17.92 -6.19 11.76
N ASN A 409 19.15 -6.01 11.28
CA ASN A 409 20.37 -6.63 11.86
C ASN A 409 21.13 -5.68 12.79
N TYR A 410 20.54 -4.54 13.16
CA TYR A 410 21.19 -3.59 14.09
C TYR A 410 21.49 -4.26 15.43
N LYS A 411 22.76 -4.13 15.89
CA LYS A 411 23.29 -4.77 17.11
C LYS A 411 23.55 -3.72 18.18
#